data_8a98843a5dc3aebd17539e26e0b191c5
#
_entry.id   8a98843a5dc3aebd17539e26e0b191c5
#
_cell.length_a   1.000
_cell.length_b   1.000
_cell.length_c   1.000
_cell.angle_alpha   90.00
_cell.angle_beta   90.00
_cell.angle_gamma   90.00
#
_symmetry.space_group_name_H-M   'P 1'
#
loop_
_entity.id
_entity.type
_entity.pdbx_description
1 polymer ?
#
loop_
_entity_poly.entity_id
_entity_poly.type
_entity_poly.pdbx_seq_one_letter_code
_entity_poly.pdbx_strand_id
1 'polypeptide(L)'
;MGYEIKFHNSLMCIFIAFLSNLGFPRSGEILRSSSISFYEKIPIEKSFGTIITERIIDVCVLSLIIIYGSLISTKINLSEFSYSYFLIFILLFITIFLIKKIKLNNKIVTIIKGLKKGITSISKIKNKPLFVLHTLLIWKCYFLMFYFVKFSLNETFHLEFEALILAFIAGAITMSLTNGGIGAYPIAIAVVISQYNVSYENALAFGWIVWSAQTLMIIFFGILSFIFLPILNK
;
A
#
# COMPACT_ATOMS: atom_id res chain seq x y z
N MET A 1 16.37 -0.43 -13.73
CA MET A 1 16.04 -0.39 -15.18
C MET A 1 17.04 0.44 -16.00
N GLY A 2 18.00 1.08 -15.39
CA GLY A 2 19.03 1.91 -16.05
C GLY A 2 18.53 3.32 -16.42
N TYR A 3 17.38 3.72 -15.93
CA TYR A 3 16.92 5.11 -16.07
C TYR A 3 17.31 5.91 -14.83
N GLU A 4 17.85 7.09 -15.04
CA GLU A 4 18.08 8.06 -13.98
C GLU A 4 16.83 8.96 -13.90
N ILE A 5 16.13 8.91 -12.78
CA ILE A 5 14.94 9.70 -12.53
C ILE A 5 15.33 10.78 -11.52
N LYS A 6 14.95 12.02 -11.78
CA LYS A 6 15.12 13.10 -10.81
C LYS A 6 14.34 12.78 -9.54
N PHE A 7 15.00 12.87 -8.39
CA PHE A 7 14.40 12.53 -7.09
C PHE A 7 13.09 13.29 -6.81
N HIS A 8 13.08 14.60 -7.07
CA HIS A 8 11.89 15.42 -6.86
C HIS A 8 10.73 15.01 -7.76
N ASN A 9 10.97 14.64 -9.03
CA ASN A 9 9.93 14.15 -9.93
C ASN A 9 9.33 12.82 -9.44
N SER A 10 10.19 11.90 -9.00
CA SER A 10 9.73 10.63 -8.43
C SER A 10 8.86 10.86 -7.20
N LEU A 11 9.29 11.72 -6.27
CA LEU A 11 8.57 12.04 -5.04
C LEU A 11 7.21 12.69 -5.32
N MET A 12 7.19 13.71 -6.19
CA MET A 12 5.94 14.40 -6.55
C MET A 12 4.96 13.47 -7.27
N CYS A 13 5.44 12.61 -8.17
CA CYS A 13 4.57 11.63 -8.84
C CYS A 13 3.92 10.63 -7.85
N ILE A 14 4.60 10.29 -6.75
CA ILE A 14 4.05 9.45 -5.68
C ILE A 14 2.94 10.19 -4.94
N PHE A 15 3.15 11.46 -4.54
CA PHE A 15 2.12 12.23 -3.84
C PHE A 15 0.90 12.51 -4.72
N ILE A 16 1.09 12.79 -6.02
CA ILE A 16 0.00 12.93 -6.98
C ILE A 16 -0.79 11.61 -7.08
N ALA A 17 -0.11 10.48 -7.09
CA ALA A 17 -0.77 9.17 -7.11
C ALA A 17 -1.60 8.93 -5.86
N PHE A 18 -1.08 9.23 -4.69
CA PHE A 18 -1.84 9.09 -3.44
C PHE A 18 -3.06 10.02 -3.40
N LEU A 19 -2.90 11.28 -3.82
CA LEU A 19 -4.01 12.23 -3.92
C LEU A 19 -5.11 11.73 -4.87
N SER A 20 -4.72 11.22 -6.02
CA SER A 20 -5.66 10.67 -7.01
C SER A 20 -6.43 9.46 -6.47
N ASN A 21 -5.79 8.59 -5.71
CA ASN A 21 -6.42 7.43 -5.11
C ASN A 21 -7.47 7.79 -4.04
N LEU A 22 -7.47 9.00 -3.49
CA LEU A 22 -8.56 9.48 -2.63
C LEU A 22 -9.84 9.77 -3.42
N GLY A 23 -9.71 10.24 -4.66
CA GLY A 23 -10.86 10.57 -5.52
C GLY A 23 -11.39 9.36 -6.30
N PHE A 24 -10.50 8.65 -6.99
CA PHE A 24 -10.85 7.50 -7.83
C PHE A 24 -9.98 6.29 -7.48
N PRO A 25 -10.62 5.13 -7.20
CA PRO A 25 -9.88 3.92 -6.84
C PRO A 25 -8.83 3.55 -7.88
N ARG A 26 -7.59 3.36 -7.44
CA ARG A 26 -6.46 2.89 -8.25
C ARG A 26 -6.09 3.78 -9.46
N SER A 27 -6.59 5.00 -9.53
CA SER A 27 -6.20 5.97 -10.58
C SER A 27 -4.77 6.46 -10.39
N GLY A 28 -4.25 6.41 -9.18
CA GLY A 28 -2.92 6.87 -8.83
C GLY A 28 -1.80 6.11 -9.53
N GLU A 29 -1.94 4.81 -9.73
CA GLU A 29 -0.95 4.00 -10.45
C GLU A 29 -0.82 4.45 -11.92
N ILE A 30 -1.95 4.76 -12.55
CA ILE A 30 -2.00 5.25 -13.91
C ILE A 30 -1.39 6.65 -13.98
N LEU A 31 -1.80 7.57 -13.08
CA LEU A 31 -1.26 8.93 -13.04
C LEU A 31 0.24 8.95 -12.75
N ARG A 32 0.72 8.15 -11.80
CA ARG A 32 2.16 8.02 -11.49
C ARG A 32 2.94 7.57 -12.73
N SER A 33 2.46 6.52 -13.42
CA SER A 33 3.13 6.02 -14.61
C SER A 33 3.12 7.03 -15.75
N SER A 34 2.00 7.72 -15.97
CA SER A 34 1.85 8.74 -17.00
C SER A 34 2.72 9.96 -16.73
N SER A 35 2.75 10.45 -15.49
CA SER A 35 3.59 11.59 -15.10
C SER A 35 5.08 11.27 -15.22
N ILE A 36 5.52 10.10 -14.76
CA ILE A 36 6.91 9.66 -14.94
C ILE A 36 7.24 9.53 -16.44
N SER A 37 6.33 8.97 -17.24
CA SER A 37 6.53 8.84 -18.68
C SER A 37 6.65 10.21 -19.35
N PHE A 38 5.85 11.18 -18.96
CA PHE A 38 5.82 12.50 -19.52
C PHE A 38 7.09 13.31 -19.20
N TYR A 39 7.47 13.38 -17.90
CA TYR A 39 8.57 14.23 -17.43
C TYR A 39 9.95 13.58 -17.59
N GLU A 40 10.05 12.26 -17.43
CA GLU A 40 11.33 11.53 -17.44
C GLU A 40 11.55 10.72 -18.73
N LYS A 41 10.62 10.81 -19.70
CA LYS A 41 10.69 10.12 -21.02
C LYS A 41 10.83 8.59 -20.90
N ILE A 42 10.30 8.00 -19.84
CA ILE A 42 10.32 6.55 -19.59
C ILE A 42 9.05 5.95 -20.21
N PRO A 43 9.15 4.85 -20.98
CA PRO A 43 7.96 4.17 -21.51
C PRO A 43 6.96 3.81 -20.40
N ILE A 44 5.68 4.15 -20.59
CA ILE A 44 4.63 4.00 -19.59
C ILE A 44 4.47 2.54 -19.13
N GLU A 45 4.63 1.60 -20.06
CA GLU A 45 4.53 0.16 -19.77
C GLU A 45 5.64 -0.31 -18.81
N LYS A 46 6.82 0.28 -18.91
CA LYS A 46 7.92 -0.02 -18.02
C LYS A 46 7.70 0.57 -16.64
N SER A 47 7.25 1.82 -16.56
CA SER A 47 6.90 2.48 -15.30
C SER A 47 5.77 1.72 -14.59
N PHE A 48 4.71 1.39 -15.33
CA PHE A 48 3.59 0.63 -14.77
C PHE A 48 4.00 -0.78 -14.31
N GLY A 49 4.90 -1.43 -15.05
CA GLY A 49 5.46 -2.72 -14.64
C GLY A 49 6.20 -2.68 -13.29
N THR A 50 6.89 -1.57 -12.96
CA THR A 50 7.52 -1.43 -11.63
C THR A 50 6.50 -1.26 -10.52
N ILE A 51 5.41 -0.54 -10.77
CA ILE A 51 4.34 -0.36 -9.79
C ILE A 51 3.68 -1.71 -9.47
N ILE A 52 3.39 -2.53 -10.48
CA ILE A 52 2.86 -3.89 -10.24
C ILE A 52 3.81 -4.70 -9.37
N THR A 53 5.11 -4.56 -9.62
CA THR A 53 6.12 -5.25 -8.81
C THR A 53 6.13 -4.78 -7.36
N GLU A 54 6.05 -3.46 -7.12
CA GLU A 54 5.89 -2.89 -5.79
C GLU A 54 4.66 -3.51 -5.09
N ARG A 55 3.52 -3.60 -5.77
CA ARG A 55 2.29 -4.21 -5.21
C ARG A 55 2.47 -5.70 -4.85
N ILE A 56 3.15 -6.48 -5.68
CA ILE A 56 3.43 -7.89 -5.35
C ILE A 56 4.25 -8.00 -4.07
N ILE A 57 5.26 -7.16 -3.93
CA ILE A 57 6.13 -7.16 -2.75
C ILE A 57 5.37 -6.67 -1.52
N ASP A 58 4.53 -5.63 -1.65
CA ASP A 58 3.68 -5.16 -0.56
C ASP A 58 2.76 -6.27 -0.04
N VAL A 59 2.16 -7.07 -0.95
CA VAL A 59 1.35 -8.22 -0.56
C VAL A 59 2.19 -9.28 0.17
N CYS A 60 3.42 -9.54 -0.28
CA CYS A 60 4.31 -10.48 0.42
C CYS A 60 4.68 -9.98 1.83
N VAL A 61 5.02 -8.69 1.97
CA VAL A 61 5.35 -8.11 3.28
C VAL A 61 4.13 -8.11 4.21
N LEU A 62 2.96 -7.71 3.70
CA LEU A 62 1.72 -7.75 4.49
C LEU A 62 1.40 -9.18 4.94
N SER A 63 1.58 -10.17 4.06
CA SER A 63 1.37 -11.58 4.41
C SER A 63 2.31 -12.04 5.54
N LEU A 64 3.58 -11.61 5.52
CA LEU A 64 4.52 -11.91 6.62
C LEU A 64 4.10 -11.24 7.93
N ILE A 65 3.61 -10.00 7.88
CA ILE A 65 3.10 -9.28 9.05
C ILE A 65 1.85 -9.97 9.61
N ILE A 66 0.96 -10.47 8.74
CA ILE A 66 -0.23 -11.23 9.14
C ILE A 66 0.17 -12.55 9.83
N ILE A 67 1.12 -13.30 9.24
CA ILE A 67 1.64 -14.53 9.86
C ILE A 67 2.23 -14.22 11.22
N TYR A 68 3.06 -13.19 11.34
CA TYR A 68 3.63 -12.77 12.61
C TYR A 68 2.54 -12.37 13.62
N GLY A 69 1.56 -11.56 13.22
CA GLY A 69 0.42 -11.17 14.05
C GLY A 69 -0.39 -12.38 14.53
N SER A 70 -0.56 -13.40 13.68
CA SER A 70 -1.27 -14.63 14.06
C SER A 70 -0.52 -15.45 15.12
N LEU A 71 0.81 -15.43 15.09
CA LEU A 71 1.63 -16.16 16.07
C LEU A 71 1.66 -15.51 17.45
N ILE A 72 1.55 -14.19 17.51
CA ILE A 72 1.57 -13.44 18.79
C ILE A 72 0.17 -13.18 19.37
N SER A 73 -0.88 -13.41 18.57
CA SER A 73 -2.26 -13.13 19.00
C SER A 73 -2.70 -14.09 20.10
N THR A 74 -3.10 -13.49 21.21
CA THR A 74 -3.67 -14.21 22.35
C THR A 74 -5.19 -14.12 22.42
N LYS A 75 -5.78 -13.08 21.81
CA LYS A 75 -7.21 -12.78 21.91
C LYS A 75 -8.00 -13.01 20.62
N ILE A 76 -7.36 -12.94 19.47
CA ILE A 76 -8.01 -13.09 18.18
C ILE A 76 -7.61 -14.44 17.58
N ASN A 77 -8.58 -15.34 17.45
CA ASN A 77 -8.34 -16.61 16.78
C ASN A 77 -8.28 -16.39 15.25
N LEU A 78 -7.07 -16.11 14.75
CA LEU A 78 -6.83 -15.85 13.33
C LEU A 78 -6.88 -17.11 12.46
N SER A 79 -7.12 -18.29 13.05
CA SER A 79 -7.25 -19.53 12.28
C SER A 79 -8.41 -19.46 11.28
N GLU A 80 -9.53 -18.85 11.64
CA GLU A 80 -10.66 -18.62 10.72
C GLU A 80 -10.33 -17.63 9.61
N PHE A 81 -9.53 -16.61 9.91
CA PHE A 81 -9.00 -15.67 8.93
C PHE A 81 -7.98 -16.31 7.98
N SER A 82 -7.18 -17.25 8.46
CA SER A 82 -6.16 -17.94 7.67
C SER A 82 -6.77 -18.69 6.47
N TYR A 83 -7.92 -19.34 6.64
CA TYR A 83 -8.61 -20.04 5.55
C TYR A 83 -9.13 -19.06 4.48
N SER A 84 -9.63 -17.90 4.89
CA SER A 84 -10.10 -16.86 3.96
C SER A 84 -8.97 -16.30 3.10
N TYR A 85 -7.80 -16.04 3.69
CA TYR A 85 -6.62 -15.59 2.93
C TYR A 85 -6.06 -16.65 2.01
N PHE A 86 -6.05 -17.90 2.44
CA PHE A 86 -5.65 -19.03 1.60
C PHE A 86 -6.58 -19.20 0.40
N LEU A 87 -7.89 -19.01 0.60
CA LEU A 87 -8.87 -18.99 -0.48
C LEU A 87 -8.64 -17.82 -1.43
N ILE A 88 -8.40 -16.61 -0.94
CA ILE A 88 -8.09 -15.43 -1.76
C ILE A 88 -6.80 -15.67 -2.57
N PHE A 89 -5.76 -16.24 -1.96
CA PHE A 89 -4.52 -16.58 -2.64
C PHE A 89 -4.72 -17.63 -3.74
N ILE A 90 -5.51 -18.66 -3.45
CA ILE A 90 -5.91 -19.68 -4.45
C ILE A 90 -6.71 -19.04 -5.59
N LEU A 91 -7.65 -18.16 -5.28
CA LEU A 91 -8.49 -17.47 -6.28
C LEU A 91 -7.65 -16.56 -7.18
N LEU A 92 -6.69 -15.84 -6.61
CA LEU A 92 -5.69 -15.07 -7.34
C LEU A 92 -4.83 -15.96 -8.24
N PHE A 93 -4.37 -17.10 -7.74
CA PHE A 93 -3.57 -18.07 -8.51
C PHE A 93 -4.37 -18.67 -9.67
N ILE A 94 -5.62 -19.06 -9.41
CA ILE A 94 -6.55 -19.57 -10.42
C ILE A 94 -6.82 -18.49 -11.48
N THR A 95 -7.05 -17.25 -11.08
CA THR A 95 -7.30 -16.14 -12.02
C THR A 95 -6.09 -15.91 -12.93
N ILE A 96 -4.87 -15.92 -12.37
CA ILE A 96 -3.62 -15.81 -13.17
C ILE A 96 -3.48 -17.00 -14.12
N PHE A 97 -3.84 -18.21 -13.68
CA PHE A 97 -3.78 -19.42 -14.50
C PHE A 97 -4.81 -19.41 -15.65
N LEU A 98 -6.03 -18.95 -15.37
CA LEU A 98 -7.08 -18.82 -16.38
C LEU A 98 -6.75 -17.77 -17.45
N ILE A 99 -6.14 -16.64 -17.05
CA ILE A 99 -5.70 -15.59 -17.99
C ILE A 99 -4.67 -16.15 -18.98
N LYS A 100 -3.81 -17.10 -18.60
CA LYS A 100 -2.84 -17.74 -19.49
C LYS A 100 -3.49 -18.60 -20.59
N LYS A 101 -4.72 -19.07 -20.40
CA LYS A 101 -5.47 -19.89 -21.40
C LYS A 101 -6.25 -19.06 -22.42
N ILE A 102 -6.43 -17.76 -22.19
CA ILE A 102 -7.20 -16.90 -23.09
C ILE A 102 -6.30 -16.48 -24.27
N LYS A 103 -6.74 -16.73 -25.50
CA LYS A 103 -6.10 -16.25 -26.74
C LYS A 103 -6.22 -14.72 -26.76
N LEU A 104 -5.15 -14.02 -26.37
CA LEU A 104 -5.13 -12.56 -26.24
C LEU A 104 -4.82 -11.88 -27.58
N ASN A 105 -5.49 -10.76 -27.86
CA ASN A 105 -5.23 -9.92 -29.02
C ASN A 105 -3.78 -9.38 -28.99
N ASN A 106 -3.17 -9.17 -30.15
CA ASN A 106 -1.76 -8.72 -30.29
C ASN A 106 -1.43 -7.45 -29.50
N LYS A 107 -2.36 -6.50 -29.36
CA LYS A 107 -2.20 -5.30 -28.51
C LYS A 107 -2.04 -5.68 -27.03
N ILE A 108 -2.86 -6.61 -26.54
CA ILE A 108 -2.81 -7.08 -25.15
C ILE A 108 -1.51 -7.86 -24.91
N VAL A 109 -1.06 -8.66 -25.87
CA VAL A 109 0.22 -9.39 -25.79
C VAL A 109 1.41 -8.42 -25.66
N THR A 110 1.38 -7.28 -26.35
CA THR A 110 2.45 -6.27 -26.24
C THR A 110 2.47 -5.62 -24.86
N ILE A 111 1.30 -5.28 -24.30
CA ILE A 111 1.16 -4.76 -22.94
C ILE A 111 1.68 -5.80 -21.93
N ILE A 112 1.27 -7.06 -22.03
CA ILE A 112 1.73 -8.15 -21.14
C ILE A 112 3.25 -8.34 -21.24
N LYS A 113 3.83 -8.27 -22.42
CA LYS A 113 5.29 -8.31 -22.60
C LYS A 113 5.98 -7.14 -21.92
N GLY A 114 5.41 -5.93 -21.99
CA GLY A 114 5.90 -4.74 -21.27
C GLY A 114 5.83 -4.92 -19.76
N LEU A 115 4.69 -5.40 -19.24
CA LEU A 115 4.51 -5.73 -17.83
C LEU A 115 5.49 -6.82 -17.36
N LYS A 116 5.66 -7.89 -18.13
CA LYS A 116 6.63 -8.95 -17.82
C LYS A 116 8.05 -8.41 -17.75
N LYS A 117 8.43 -7.50 -18.69
CA LYS A 117 9.73 -6.82 -18.63
C LYS A 117 9.87 -5.94 -17.39
N GLY A 118 8.80 -5.27 -16.94
CA GLY A 118 8.77 -4.51 -15.71
C GLY A 118 8.98 -5.41 -14.49
N ILE A 119 8.22 -6.49 -14.36
CA ILE A 119 8.34 -7.46 -13.26
C ILE A 119 9.73 -8.12 -13.25
N THR A 120 10.23 -8.56 -14.39
CA THR A 120 11.59 -9.15 -14.47
C THR A 120 12.72 -8.14 -14.28
N SER A 121 12.42 -6.83 -14.26
CA SER A 121 13.42 -5.80 -13.98
C SER A 121 13.94 -5.86 -12.54
N ILE A 122 13.16 -6.43 -11.59
CA ILE A 122 13.63 -6.68 -10.22
C ILE A 122 14.88 -7.55 -10.18
N SER A 123 14.91 -8.60 -11.00
CA SER A 123 16.08 -9.48 -11.05
C SER A 123 17.35 -8.74 -11.52
N LYS A 124 17.17 -7.60 -12.22
CA LYS A 124 18.22 -6.73 -12.75
C LYS A 124 18.57 -5.54 -11.86
N ILE A 125 17.93 -5.39 -10.68
CA ILE A 125 18.30 -4.35 -9.73
C ILE A 125 19.75 -4.56 -9.32
N LYS A 126 20.60 -3.52 -9.52
CA LYS A 126 22.03 -3.57 -9.17
C LYS A 126 22.26 -3.78 -7.67
N ASN A 127 21.41 -3.20 -6.84
CA ASN A 127 21.54 -3.29 -5.39
C ASN A 127 20.23 -3.83 -4.76
N LYS A 128 20.06 -5.15 -4.80
CA LYS A 128 18.90 -5.86 -4.22
C LYS A 128 18.76 -5.65 -2.70
N PRO A 129 19.85 -5.69 -1.90
CA PRO A 129 19.76 -5.43 -0.46
C PRO A 129 19.20 -4.04 -0.15
N LEU A 130 19.62 -3.02 -0.89
CA LEU A 130 19.14 -1.65 -0.71
C LEU A 130 17.64 -1.53 -1.04
N PHE A 131 17.18 -2.24 -2.06
CA PHE A 131 15.75 -2.28 -2.42
C PHE A 131 14.91 -2.92 -1.29
N VAL A 132 15.36 -4.06 -0.76
CA VAL A 132 14.69 -4.72 0.38
C VAL A 132 14.69 -3.81 1.60
N LEU A 133 15.83 -3.18 1.90
CA LEU A 133 15.94 -2.23 3.01
C LEU A 133 14.94 -1.08 2.89
N HIS A 134 14.80 -0.46 1.71
CA HIS A 134 13.82 0.59 1.48
C HIS A 134 12.38 0.11 1.69
N THR A 135 12.04 -1.08 1.20
CA THR A 135 10.71 -1.67 1.43
C THR A 135 10.43 -1.85 2.92
N LEU A 136 11.37 -2.44 3.65
CA LEU A 136 11.22 -2.63 5.10
C LEU A 136 11.13 -1.30 5.86
N LEU A 137 11.90 -0.29 5.44
CA LEU A 137 11.82 1.06 6.02
C LEU A 137 10.47 1.71 5.78
N ILE A 138 9.87 1.57 4.59
CA ILE A 138 8.53 2.09 4.29
C ILE A 138 7.51 1.45 5.22
N TRP A 139 7.49 0.13 5.35
CA TRP A 139 6.56 -0.59 6.22
C TRP A 139 6.79 -0.24 7.70
N LYS A 140 8.05 -0.11 8.12
CA LYS A 140 8.39 0.38 9.46
C LYS A 140 7.84 1.79 9.71
N CYS A 141 7.98 2.70 8.74
CA CYS A 141 7.43 4.06 8.87
C CYS A 141 5.90 4.06 8.96
N TYR A 142 5.21 3.22 8.17
CA TYR A 142 3.76 3.06 8.29
C TYR A 142 3.35 2.58 9.67
N PHE A 143 4.03 1.56 10.20
CA PHE A 143 3.74 1.07 11.55
C PHE A 143 4.08 2.10 12.63
N LEU A 144 5.22 2.81 12.53
CA LEU A 144 5.60 3.84 13.50
C LEU A 144 4.60 4.99 13.54
N MET A 145 4.11 5.44 12.38
CA MET A 145 3.08 6.48 12.33
C MET A 145 1.82 6.01 13.07
N PHE A 146 1.39 4.78 12.85
CA PHE A 146 0.28 4.16 13.57
C PHE A 146 0.59 4.05 15.07
N TYR A 147 1.79 3.61 15.44
CA TYR A 147 2.24 3.46 16.81
C TYR A 147 2.23 4.78 17.59
N PHE A 148 2.67 5.88 16.98
CA PHE A 148 2.73 7.17 17.68
C PHE A 148 1.35 7.74 18.00
N VAL A 149 0.32 7.41 17.24
CA VAL A 149 -1.06 7.81 17.55
C VAL A 149 -1.56 7.20 18.87
N LYS A 150 -0.99 6.10 19.33
CA LYS A 150 -1.28 5.52 20.65
C LYS A 150 -1.19 6.54 21.79
N PHE A 151 -0.30 7.53 21.67
CA PHE A 151 -0.06 8.54 22.69
C PHE A 151 -1.01 9.73 22.62
N SER A 152 -1.93 9.76 21.65
CA SER A 152 -2.87 10.89 21.49
C SER A 152 -4.12 10.77 22.36
N LEU A 153 -4.43 9.59 22.88
CA LEU A 153 -5.59 9.32 23.73
C LEU A 153 -5.13 8.58 25.00
N ASN A 154 -5.62 8.99 26.16
CA ASN A 154 -5.27 8.36 27.44
C ASN A 154 -5.63 6.87 27.48
N GLU A 155 -6.78 6.51 26.90
CA GLU A 155 -7.30 5.14 26.90
C GLU A 155 -6.52 4.20 25.99
N THR A 156 -5.77 4.72 25.02
CA THR A 156 -4.95 3.91 24.11
C THR A 156 -3.49 3.81 24.54
N PHE A 157 -3.09 4.60 25.55
CA PHE A 157 -1.70 4.64 26.01
C PHE A 157 -1.16 3.30 26.50
N HIS A 158 -2.01 2.47 27.12
CA HIS A 158 -1.63 1.16 27.65
C HIS A 158 -1.63 0.03 26.60
N LEU A 159 -2.07 0.32 25.35
CA LEU A 159 -2.11 -0.72 24.32
C LEU A 159 -0.74 -1.36 24.13
N GLU A 160 -0.71 -2.67 24.19
CA GLU A 160 0.49 -3.46 23.94
C GLU A 160 0.79 -3.61 22.44
N PHE A 161 1.97 -4.09 22.14
CA PHE A 161 2.42 -4.29 20.75
C PHE A 161 1.50 -5.23 19.97
N GLU A 162 0.98 -6.28 20.63
CA GLU A 162 0.02 -7.22 20.02
C GLU A 162 -1.22 -6.50 19.47
N ALA A 163 -1.87 -5.69 20.31
CA ALA A 163 -3.07 -4.93 19.92
C ALA A 163 -2.80 -4.00 18.73
N LEU A 164 -1.65 -3.31 18.77
CA LEU A 164 -1.27 -2.37 17.72
C LEU A 164 -0.95 -3.06 16.40
N ILE A 165 -0.24 -4.19 16.40
CA ILE A 165 0.09 -4.91 15.16
C ILE A 165 -1.18 -5.51 14.52
N LEU A 166 -2.10 -6.04 15.33
CA LEU A 166 -3.35 -6.59 14.82
C LEU A 166 -4.27 -5.49 14.27
N ALA A 167 -4.36 -4.36 14.94
CA ALA A 167 -5.11 -3.20 14.46
C ALA A 167 -4.49 -2.60 13.19
N PHE A 168 -3.15 -2.56 13.11
CA PHE A 168 -2.42 -2.17 11.90
C PHE A 168 -2.72 -3.09 10.72
N ILE A 169 -2.75 -4.42 10.94
CA ILE A 169 -3.12 -5.40 9.91
C ILE A 169 -4.55 -5.15 9.43
N ALA A 170 -5.51 -4.99 10.34
CA ALA A 170 -6.91 -4.71 9.99
C ALA A 170 -7.05 -3.42 9.15
N GLY A 171 -6.35 -2.36 9.56
CA GLY A 171 -6.28 -1.10 8.82
C GLY A 171 -5.66 -1.28 7.42
N ALA A 172 -4.51 -1.96 7.31
CA ALA A 172 -3.81 -2.18 6.04
C ALA A 172 -4.67 -2.98 5.04
N ILE A 173 -5.36 -4.02 5.50
CA ILE A 173 -6.28 -4.81 4.68
C ILE A 173 -7.42 -3.92 4.19
N THR A 174 -8.06 -3.18 5.09
CA THR A 174 -9.20 -2.34 4.79
C THR A 174 -8.84 -1.23 3.81
N MET A 175 -7.67 -0.59 4.01
CA MET A 175 -7.13 0.42 3.08
C MET A 175 -6.90 -0.16 1.68
N SER A 176 -6.47 -1.42 1.59
CA SER A 176 -6.21 -2.10 0.31
C SER A 176 -7.49 -2.47 -0.44
N LEU A 177 -8.58 -2.75 0.29
CA LEU A 177 -9.85 -3.21 -0.27
C LEU A 177 -10.83 -2.07 -0.56
N THR A 178 -10.65 -0.91 0.06
CA THR A 178 -11.58 0.22 -0.05
C THR A 178 -10.93 1.44 -0.72
N ASN A 179 -11.74 2.40 -1.12
CA ASN A 179 -11.23 3.64 -1.68
C ASN A 179 -10.78 4.60 -0.58
N GLY A 180 -9.47 4.70 -0.37
CA GLY A 180 -8.89 5.60 0.64
C GLY A 180 -9.28 5.27 2.09
N GLY A 181 -9.92 4.13 2.35
CA GLY A 181 -10.25 3.69 3.69
C GLY A 181 -11.36 4.47 4.40
N ILE A 182 -12.09 5.35 3.72
CA ILE A 182 -13.09 6.24 4.36
C ILE A 182 -14.12 5.43 5.16
N GLY A 183 -14.20 5.68 6.47
CA GLY A 183 -15.10 5.01 7.40
C GLY A 183 -14.71 3.56 7.69
N ALA A 184 -14.39 2.78 6.69
CA ALA A 184 -14.05 1.36 6.85
C ALA A 184 -12.73 1.16 7.62
N TYR A 185 -11.72 1.98 7.37
CA TYR A 185 -10.43 1.92 8.07
C TYR A 185 -10.57 2.19 9.58
N PRO A 186 -11.19 3.30 10.04
CA PRO A 186 -11.43 3.53 11.47
C PRO A 186 -12.25 2.44 12.13
N ILE A 187 -13.29 1.93 11.46
CA ILE A 187 -14.16 0.87 11.99
C ILE A 187 -13.36 -0.43 12.17
N ALA A 188 -12.56 -0.85 11.19
CA ALA A 188 -11.76 -2.06 11.29
C ALA A 188 -10.75 -2.00 12.45
N ILE A 189 -10.12 -0.84 12.64
CA ILE A 189 -9.22 -0.61 13.78
C ILE A 189 -9.99 -0.65 15.10
N ALA A 190 -11.17 -0.02 15.17
CA ALA A 190 -11.99 0.01 16.37
C ALA A 190 -12.41 -1.38 16.82
N VAL A 191 -12.83 -2.24 15.89
CA VAL A 191 -13.19 -3.65 16.17
C VAL A 191 -12.05 -4.40 16.82
N VAL A 192 -10.81 -4.19 16.37
CA VAL A 192 -9.65 -4.87 16.94
C VAL A 192 -9.27 -4.27 18.30
N ILE A 193 -9.11 -2.95 18.39
CA ILE A 193 -8.66 -2.29 19.63
C ILE A 193 -9.65 -2.47 20.76
N SER A 194 -10.97 -2.53 20.49
CA SER A 194 -11.99 -2.74 21.51
C SER A 194 -11.86 -4.09 22.23
N GLN A 195 -11.16 -5.08 21.65
CA GLN A 195 -10.87 -6.36 22.31
C GLN A 195 -9.81 -6.23 23.43
N TYR A 196 -9.13 -5.07 23.52
CA TYR A 196 -8.03 -4.80 24.42
C TYR A 196 -8.38 -3.79 25.53
N ASN A 197 -9.61 -3.87 26.08
CA ASN A 197 -10.12 -3.04 27.17
C ASN A 197 -10.16 -1.53 26.86
N VAL A 198 -10.31 -1.15 25.60
CA VAL A 198 -10.58 0.21 25.15
C VAL A 198 -12.03 0.27 24.70
N SER A 199 -12.78 1.31 25.11
CA SER A 199 -14.15 1.49 24.64
C SER A 199 -14.18 1.63 23.13
N TYR A 200 -15.25 1.14 22.48
CA TYR A 200 -15.38 1.20 21.03
C TYR A 200 -15.29 2.65 20.51
N GLU A 201 -15.82 3.62 21.25
CA GLU A 201 -15.80 5.04 20.89
C GLU A 201 -14.35 5.58 20.84
N ASN A 202 -13.52 5.27 21.87
CA ASN A 202 -12.12 5.67 21.91
C ASN A 202 -11.27 4.92 20.87
N ALA A 203 -11.57 3.64 20.64
CA ALA A 203 -10.95 2.87 19.57
C ALA A 203 -11.29 3.42 18.17
N LEU A 204 -12.53 3.88 17.96
CA LEU A 204 -12.96 4.52 16.74
C LEU A 204 -12.30 5.90 16.56
N ALA A 205 -12.21 6.69 17.65
CA ALA A 205 -11.49 7.97 17.64
C ALA A 205 -10.01 7.77 17.26
N PHE A 206 -9.35 6.75 17.81
CA PHE A 206 -7.99 6.37 17.42
C PHE A 206 -7.89 6.12 15.91
N GLY A 207 -8.77 5.32 15.36
CA GLY A 207 -8.82 5.02 13.92
C GLY A 207 -9.02 6.27 13.06
N TRP A 208 -9.89 7.19 13.48
CA TRP A 208 -10.11 8.47 12.80
C TRP A 208 -8.90 9.39 12.88
N ILE A 209 -8.19 9.44 14.00
CA ILE A 209 -6.96 10.25 14.15
C ILE A 209 -5.90 9.77 13.15
N VAL A 210 -5.65 8.45 13.08
CA VAL A 210 -4.70 7.88 12.12
C VAL A 210 -5.11 8.20 10.69
N TRP A 211 -6.36 7.94 10.33
CA TRP A 211 -6.86 8.15 8.97
C TRP A 211 -6.81 9.63 8.56
N SER A 212 -7.24 10.54 9.46
CA SER A 212 -7.27 11.97 9.18
C SER A 212 -5.86 12.54 9.02
N ALA A 213 -4.92 12.15 9.87
CA ALA A 213 -3.53 12.59 9.77
C ALA A 213 -2.89 12.18 8.43
N GLN A 214 -3.09 10.92 8.01
CA GLN A 214 -2.62 10.45 6.71
C GLN A 214 -3.27 11.20 5.56
N THR A 215 -4.59 11.35 5.61
CA THR A 215 -5.36 11.97 4.53
C THR A 215 -4.99 13.43 4.36
N LEU A 216 -4.86 14.18 5.46
CA LEU A 216 -4.42 15.58 5.43
C LEU A 216 -3.01 15.72 4.85
N MET A 217 -2.08 14.85 5.23
CA MET A 217 -0.74 14.82 4.65
C MET A 217 -0.77 14.57 3.14
N ILE A 218 -1.57 13.59 2.69
CA ILE A 218 -1.71 13.26 1.26
C ILE A 218 -2.31 14.44 0.49
N ILE A 219 -3.35 15.09 1.02
CA ILE A 219 -3.97 16.25 0.40
C ILE A 219 -2.96 17.40 0.28
N PHE A 220 -2.28 17.74 1.36
CA PHE A 220 -1.33 18.83 1.40
C PHE A 220 -0.16 18.63 0.41
N PHE A 221 0.58 17.53 0.55
CA PHE A 221 1.71 17.26 -0.34
C PHE A 221 1.30 16.89 -1.75
N GLY A 222 0.13 16.27 -1.93
CA GLY A 222 -0.41 15.95 -3.24
C GLY A 222 -0.76 17.20 -4.05
N ILE A 223 -1.43 18.18 -3.44
CA ILE A 223 -1.73 19.48 -4.08
C ILE A 223 -0.44 20.23 -4.41
N LEU A 224 0.50 20.34 -3.47
CA LEU A 224 1.79 20.97 -3.72
C LEU A 224 2.52 20.29 -4.88
N SER A 225 2.54 18.96 -4.90
CA SER A 225 3.19 18.21 -5.97
C SER A 225 2.53 18.44 -7.33
N PHE A 226 1.20 18.51 -7.36
CA PHE A 226 0.45 18.79 -8.59
C PHE A 226 0.77 20.17 -9.17
N ILE A 227 0.99 21.18 -8.31
CA ILE A 227 1.34 22.55 -8.71
C ILE A 227 2.82 22.64 -9.13
N PHE A 228 3.73 22.09 -8.32
CA PHE A 228 5.17 22.30 -8.53
C PHE A 228 5.79 21.38 -9.59
N LEU A 229 5.23 20.19 -9.83
CA LEU A 229 5.79 19.27 -10.82
C LEU A 229 5.91 19.90 -12.23
N PRO A 230 4.88 20.55 -12.80
CA PRO A 230 5.03 21.21 -14.09
C PRO A 230 5.95 22.44 -14.05
N ILE A 231 6.02 23.17 -12.91
CA ILE A 231 6.85 24.37 -12.77
C ILE A 231 8.34 24.01 -12.81
N LEU A 232 8.74 22.94 -12.12
CA LEU A 232 10.13 22.49 -12.02
C LEU A 232 10.64 21.75 -13.26
N ASN A 233 9.75 21.46 -14.22
CA ASN A 233 10.07 20.74 -15.45
C ASN A 233 9.75 21.54 -16.73
N LYS A 234 9.67 22.87 -16.62
CA LYS A 234 9.58 23.80 -17.75
C LYS A 234 10.86 23.90 -18.53
#